data_0556f20a2073378362e73f1f84555631
#
_entry.id   0556f20a2073378362e73f1f84555631
#
_cell.length_a   1.000
_cell.length_b   1.000
_cell.length_c   1.000
_cell.angle_alpha   90.00
_cell.angle_beta   90.00
_cell.angle_gamma   90.00
#
_symmetry.space_group_name_H-M   'P 1'
#
loop_
_entity.id
_entity.type
_entity.pdbx_description
1 polymer ?
#
loop_
_entity_poly.entity_id
_entity_poly.type
_entity_poly.pdbx_seq_one_letter_code
_entity_poly.pdbx_strand_id
1 'polypeptide(L)'
;LEAHPLLVGLGALSTAYTVTLFYMVMVDVWRLRFNRALGWFGWLLLAAGVVRLIVMVFPQNQWDRVVPPYEWGLFRNTFLVVQGLGVMALILRDAIRKGDGMFTWIGAMIGVSYAFYAPVILWVATVPMLGMLMIPKTCAYVAIAVIAYRGLFVRGAAPKGKSEAVARATR
;
A
#
# COMPACT_ATOMS: atom_id res chain seq x y z
N LEU A 1 -20.41 14.54 -19.70
CA LEU A 1 -19.30 13.67 -20.17
C LEU A 1 -19.60 12.27 -19.67
N GLU A 2 -20.24 11.43 -20.51
CA GLU A 2 -20.40 10.00 -20.22
C GLU A 2 -19.03 9.33 -20.32
N ALA A 3 -18.55 8.82 -19.19
CA ALA A 3 -17.29 8.10 -19.17
C ALA A 3 -17.45 6.79 -19.95
N HIS A 4 -16.63 6.57 -20.97
CA HIS A 4 -16.69 5.36 -21.79
C HIS A 4 -16.43 4.13 -20.89
N PRO A 5 -17.34 3.13 -20.85
CA PRO A 5 -17.27 2.03 -19.87
C PRO A 5 -15.96 1.23 -19.95
N LEU A 6 -15.37 1.09 -21.12
CA LEU A 6 -14.06 0.45 -21.28
C LEU A 6 -12.92 1.22 -20.59
N LEU A 7 -12.93 2.56 -20.66
CA LEU A 7 -11.91 3.37 -20.00
C LEU A 7 -12.04 3.31 -18.48
N VAL A 8 -13.27 3.30 -17.97
CA VAL A 8 -13.54 3.13 -16.53
C VAL A 8 -13.06 1.76 -16.05
N GLY A 9 -13.39 0.71 -16.80
CA GLY A 9 -12.98 -0.66 -16.47
C GLY A 9 -11.46 -0.84 -16.49
N LEU A 10 -10.78 -0.35 -17.52
CA LEU A 10 -9.32 -0.40 -17.63
C LEU A 10 -8.64 0.37 -16.50
N GLY A 11 -9.15 1.55 -16.16
CA GLY A 11 -8.63 2.36 -15.04
C GLY A 11 -8.80 1.66 -13.70
N ALA A 12 -9.98 1.10 -13.44
CA ALA A 12 -10.27 0.37 -12.21
C ALA A 12 -9.40 -0.89 -12.08
N LEU A 13 -9.27 -1.66 -13.15
CA LEU A 13 -8.45 -2.87 -13.20
C LEU A 13 -6.97 -2.53 -12.98
N SER A 14 -6.44 -1.57 -13.73
CA SER A 14 -5.04 -1.11 -13.59
C SER A 14 -4.73 -0.67 -12.16
N THR A 15 -5.62 0.13 -11.56
CA THR A 15 -5.47 0.58 -10.18
C THR A 15 -5.47 -0.60 -9.21
N ALA A 16 -6.37 -1.56 -9.38
CA ALA A 16 -6.48 -2.72 -8.51
C ALA A 16 -5.23 -3.61 -8.58
N TYR A 17 -4.67 -3.84 -9.78
CA TYR A 17 -3.40 -4.55 -9.97
C TYR A 17 -2.24 -3.80 -9.33
N THR A 18 -2.09 -2.51 -9.62
CA THR A 18 -1.00 -1.68 -9.11
C THR A 18 -0.95 -1.68 -7.58
N VAL A 19 -2.10 -1.53 -6.91
CA VAL A 19 -2.16 -1.55 -5.45
C VAL A 19 -1.81 -2.92 -4.89
N THR A 20 -2.22 -4.01 -5.53
CA THR A 20 -1.86 -5.37 -5.09
C THR A 20 -0.35 -5.60 -5.19
N LEU A 21 0.23 -5.27 -6.34
CA LEU A 21 1.68 -5.38 -6.57
C LEU A 21 2.47 -4.49 -5.61
N PHE A 22 1.98 -3.28 -5.34
CA PHE A 22 2.59 -2.39 -4.34
C PHE A 22 2.76 -3.08 -2.99
N TYR A 23 1.72 -3.75 -2.47
CA TYR A 23 1.84 -4.45 -1.18
C TYR A 23 2.73 -5.69 -1.26
N MET A 24 2.77 -6.39 -2.39
CA MET A 24 3.72 -7.51 -2.57
C MET A 24 5.17 -7.01 -2.52
N VAL A 25 5.47 -5.91 -3.21
CA VAL A 25 6.79 -5.26 -3.16
C VAL A 25 7.11 -4.75 -1.76
N MET A 26 6.13 -4.22 -1.03
CA MET A 26 6.34 -3.74 0.34
C MET A 26 6.72 -4.86 1.32
N VAL A 27 6.29 -6.11 1.10
CA VAL A 27 6.78 -7.28 1.86
C VAL A 27 8.28 -7.50 1.62
N ASP A 28 8.73 -7.41 0.37
CA ASP A 28 10.16 -7.56 0.04
C ASP A 28 10.99 -6.38 0.55
N VAL A 29 10.47 -5.15 0.43
CA VAL A 29 11.12 -3.95 0.98
C VAL A 29 11.28 -4.06 2.50
N TRP A 30 10.24 -4.51 3.22
CA TRP A 30 10.31 -4.77 4.65
C TRP A 30 11.38 -5.83 4.95
N ARG A 31 11.36 -6.96 4.24
CA ARG A 31 12.32 -8.06 4.41
C ARG A 31 13.77 -7.58 4.27
N LEU A 32 14.06 -6.87 3.20
CA LEU A 32 15.39 -6.35 2.91
C LEU A 32 15.81 -5.28 3.93
N ARG A 33 14.92 -4.35 4.26
CA ARG A 33 15.23 -3.25 5.18
C ARG A 33 15.55 -3.73 6.60
N PHE A 34 14.78 -4.71 7.07
CA PHE A 34 14.92 -5.20 8.45
C PHE A 34 15.76 -6.48 8.54
N ASN A 35 16.33 -6.95 7.44
CA ASN A 35 17.08 -8.21 7.34
C ASN A 35 16.32 -9.37 8.00
N ARG A 36 15.05 -9.55 7.57
CA ARG A 36 14.16 -10.60 8.09
C ARG A 36 14.02 -11.72 7.06
N ALA A 37 13.98 -12.95 7.55
CA ALA A 37 13.52 -14.07 6.74
C ALA A 37 12.02 -13.95 6.49
N LEU A 38 11.58 -14.40 5.32
CA LEU A 38 10.17 -14.48 5.00
C LEU A 38 9.55 -15.63 5.79
N GLY A 39 8.98 -15.31 6.96
CA GLY A 39 8.27 -16.30 7.78
C GLY A 39 6.92 -16.69 7.17
N TRP A 40 6.21 -17.64 7.80
CA TRP A 40 4.90 -18.10 7.34
C TRP A 40 3.89 -16.95 7.10
N PHE A 41 3.93 -15.93 7.94
CA PHE A 41 3.03 -14.77 7.81
C PHE A 41 3.35 -13.93 6.57
N GLY A 42 4.63 -13.73 6.24
CA GLY A 42 5.03 -13.05 5.00
C GLY A 42 4.58 -13.84 3.76
N TRP A 43 4.71 -15.17 3.78
CA TRP A 43 4.21 -16.03 2.71
C TRP A 43 2.68 -15.96 2.58
N LEU A 44 1.95 -15.90 3.70
CA LEU A 44 0.51 -15.72 3.69
C LEU A 44 0.10 -14.40 3.02
N LEU A 45 0.81 -13.30 3.29
CA LEU A 45 0.54 -12.01 2.66
C LEU A 45 0.81 -12.02 1.15
N LEU A 46 1.88 -12.67 0.71
CA LEU A 46 2.16 -12.85 -0.71
C LEU A 46 1.10 -13.74 -1.37
N ALA A 47 0.72 -14.84 -0.72
CA ALA A 47 -0.34 -15.71 -1.22
C ALA A 47 -1.68 -14.99 -1.34
N ALA A 48 -2.06 -14.16 -0.35
CA ALA A 48 -3.26 -13.32 -0.43
C ALA A 48 -3.21 -12.37 -1.64
N GLY A 49 -2.03 -11.80 -1.94
CA GLY A 49 -1.83 -10.98 -3.15
C GLY A 49 -2.03 -11.78 -4.43
N VAL A 50 -1.43 -12.97 -4.53
CA VAL A 50 -1.57 -13.85 -5.71
C VAL A 50 -3.02 -14.29 -5.89
N VAL A 51 -3.69 -14.73 -4.82
CA VAL A 51 -5.11 -15.11 -4.87
C VAL A 51 -5.95 -13.92 -5.35
N ARG A 52 -5.68 -12.72 -4.86
CA ARG A 52 -6.38 -11.52 -5.33
C ARG A 52 -6.16 -11.25 -6.81
N LEU A 53 -4.93 -11.38 -7.32
CA LEU A 53 -4.64 -11.22 -8.76
C LEU A 53 -5.45 -12.22 -9.59
N ILE A 54 -5.56 -13.47 -9.15
CA ILE A 54 -6.36 -14.51 -9.80
C ILE A 54 -7.85 -14.12 -9.76
N VAL A 55 -8.37 -13.74 -8.58
CA VAL A 55 -9.79 -13.34 -8.42
C VAL A 55 -10.15 -12.17 -9.33
N MET A 56 -9.23 -11.24 -9.59
CA MET A 56 -9.49 -10.10 -10.47
C MET A 56 -9.66 -10.49 -11.94
N VAL A 57 -9.20 -11.64 -12.39
CA VAL A 57 -9.36 -12.13 -13.77
C VAL A 57 -10.77 -12.68 -14.03
N PHE A 58 -11.49 -13.04 -12.95
CA PHE A 58 -12.82 -13.64 -13.12
C PHE A 58 -13.85 -12.68 -13.73
N PRO A 59 -14.68 -13.14 -14.70
CA PRO A 59 -15.66 -12.30 -15.38
C PRO A 59 -16.74 -11.74 -14.46
N GLN A 60 -16.97 -12.36 -13.30
CA GLN A 60 -17.92 -11.90 -12.30
C GLN A 60 -17.56 -10.53 -11.70
N ASN A 61 -16.33 -10.05 -11.88
CA ASN A 61 -15.95 -8.68 -11.49
C ASN A 61 -16.64 -7.60 -12.31
N GLN A 62 -17.12 -7.92 -13.54
CA GLN A 62 -17.85 -7.01 -14.41
C GLN A 62 -17.20 -5.62 -14.50
N TRP A 63 -15.92 -5.60 -14.88
CA TRP A 63 -15.11 -4.38 -14.98
C TRP A 63 -15.64 -3.36 -15.99
N ASP A 64 -16.51 -3.81 -16.90
CA ASP A 64 -17.21 -3.02 -17.89
C ASP A 64 -18.37 -2.20 -17.32
N ARG A 65 -18.80 -2.49 -16.10
CA ARG A 65 -19.88 -1.77 -15.42
C ARG A 65 -19.35 -0.62 -14.56
N VAL A 66 -20.05 0.50 -14.63
CA VAL A 66 -19.79 1.68 -13.78
C VAL A 66 -19.97 1.34 -12.29
N VAL A 67 -20.93 0.48 -11.98
CA VAL A 67 -21.16 -0.03 -10.63
C VAL A 67 -20.94 -1.55 -10.64
N PRO A 68 -19.77 -2.03 -10.19
CA PRO A 68 -19.49 -3.46 -10.11
C PRO A 68 -20.35 -4.13 -9.02
N PRO A 69 -20.54 -5.48 -9.08
CA PRO A 69 -21.29 -6.23 -8.08
C PRO A 69 -20.66 -6.06 -6.68
N TYR A 70 -21.48 -5.66 -5.73
CA TYR A 70 -21.02 -5.37 -4.35
C TYR A 70 -20.34 -6.57 -3.70
N GLU A 71 -20.95 -7.75 -3.78
CA GLU A 71 -20.42 -8.98 -3.15
C GLU A 71 -19.05 -9.37 -3.69
N TRP A 72 -18.87 -9.33 -5.01
CA TRP A 72 -17.57 -9.58 -5.65
C TRP A 72 -16.54 -8.50 -5.32
N GLY A 73 -16.98 -7.25 -5.23
CA GLY A 73 -16.16 -6.16 -4.75
C GLY A 73 -15.67 -6.40 -3.31
N LEU A 74 -16.56 -6.81 -2.42
CA LEU A 74 -16.23 -7.11 -1.03
C LEU A 74 -15.28 -8.31 -0.92
N PHE A 75 -15.59 -9.42 -1.61
CA PHE A 75 -14.74 -10.61 -1.65
C PHE A 75 -13.31 -10.30 -2.11
N ARG A 76 -13.18 -9.63 -3.26
CA ARG A 76 -11.88 -9.21 -3.80
C ARG A 76 -11.10 -8.30 -2.84
N ASN A 77 -11.79 -7.37 -2.19
CA ASN A 77 -11.17 -6.40 -1.30
C ASN A 77 -10.79 -7.01 0.06
N THR A 78 -11.38 -8.12 0.47
CA THR A 78 -10.98 -8.85 1.68
C THR A 78 -9.50 -9.26 1.61
N PHE A 79 -9.05 -9.81 0.48
CA PHE A 79 -7.64 -10.16 0.29
C PHE A 79 -6.72 -8.93 0.35
N LEU A 80 -7.16 -7.78 -0.18
CA LEU A 80 -6.42 -6.53 -0.09
C LEU A 80 -6.31 -6.04 1.35
N VAL A 81 -7.39 -6.12 2.11
CA VAL A 81 -7.41 -5.69 3.52
C VAL A 81 -6.45 -6.55 4.34
N VAL A 82 -6.53 -7.88 4.19
CA VAL A 82 -5.61 -8.81 4.85
C VAL A 82 -4.16 -8.51 4.50
N GLN A 83 -3.86 -8.37 3.21
CA GLN A 83 -2.52 -8.08 2.72
C GLN A 83 -2.01 -6.74 3.24
N GLY A 84 -2.77 -5.68 3.10
CA GLY A 84 -2.32 -4.33 3.45
C GLY A 84 -2.21 -4.09 4.95
N LEU A 85 -3.18 -4.55 5.76
CA LEU A 85 -3.08 -4.48 7.22
C LEU A 85 -1.96 -5.37 7.76
N GLY A 86 -1.75 -6.54 7.14
CA GLY A 86 -0.64 -7.41 7.48
C GLY A 86 0.72 -6.77 7.20
N VAL A 87 0.89 -6.15 6.03
CA VAL A 87 2.11 -5.40 5.67
C VAL A 87 2.32 -4.22 6.61
N MET A 88 1.26 -3.46 6.91
CA MET A 88 1.30 -2.37 7.89
C MET A 88 1.81 -2.87 9.25
N ALA A 89 1.26 -3.96 9.75
CA ALA A 89 1.64 -4.53 11.04
C ALA A 89 3.11 -4.98 11.06
N LEU A 90 3.60 -5.64 10.01
CA LEU A 90 5.00 -6.04 9.88
C LEU A 90 5.93 -4.83 9.91
N ILE A 91 5.62 -3.83 9.09
CA ILE A 91 6.45 -2.60 8.98
C ILE A 91 6.45 -1.86 10.31
N LEU A 92 5.29 -1.57 10.90
CA LEU A 92 5.20 -0.81 12.15
C LEU A 92 5.89 -1.52 13.30
N ARG A 93 5.66 -2.84 13.44
CA ARG A 93 6.28 -3.63 14.49
C ARG A 93 7.81 -3.53 14.47
N ASP A 94 8.42 -3.74 13.31
CA ASP A 94 9.87 -3.78 13.20
C ASP A 94 10.48 -2.37 13.14
N ALA A 95 9.78 -1.39 12.53
CA ALA A 95 10.23 0.00 12.50
C ALA A 95 10.26 0.64 13.90
N ILE A 96 9.21 0.44 14.69
CA ILE A 96 9.15 0.95 16.07
C ILE A 96 10.23 0.28 16.93
N ARG A 97 10.41 -1.05 16.79
CA ARG A 97 11.43 -1.79 17.56
C ARG A 97 12.86 -1.36 17.24
N LYS A 98 13.14 -0.96 15.99
CA LYS A 98 14.46 -0.54 15.53
C LYS A 98 14.64 0.98 15.54
N GLY A 99 13.63 1.76 15.92
CA GLY A 99 13.66 3.22 15.92
C GLY A 99 13.75 3.82 14.50
N ASP A 100 13.26 3.09 13.48
CA ASP A 100 13.29 3.58 12.09
C ASP A 100 12.09 4.50 11.83
N GLY A 101 12.31 5.79 12.05
CA GLY A 101 11.26 6.81 11.88
C GLY A 101 10.68 6.86 10.46
N MET A 102 11.48 6.63 9.43
CA MET A 102 11.00 6.65 8.03
C MET A 102 9.98 5.53 7.81
N PHE A 103 10.31 4.29 8.18
CA PHE A 103 9.41 3.16 8.02
C PHE A 103 8.22 3.21 8.99
N THR A 104 8.37 3.83 10.16
CA THR A 104 7.23 4.12 11.05
C THR A 104 6.20 5.02 10.37
N TRP A 105 6.65 6.10 9.70
CA TRP A 105 5.76 6.97 8.94
C TRP A 105 5.12 6.27 7.73
N ILE A 106 5.88 5.44 7.01
CA ILE A 106 5.33 4.64 5.91
C ILE A 106 4.22 3.72 6.41
N GLY A 107 4.47 2.97 7.48
CA GLY A 107 3.45 2.10 8.08
C GLY A 107 2.23 2.86 8.59
N ALA A 108 2.42 4.02 9.22
CA ALA A 108 1.33 4.88 9.66
C ALA A 108 0.47 5.39 8.48
N MET A 109 1.09 5.81 7.37
CA MET A 109 0.38 6.25 6.17
C MET A 109 -0.40 5.12 5.50
N ILE A 110 0.09 3.87 5.54
CA ILE A 110 -0.71 2.70 5.14
C ILE A 110 -1.96 2.61 6.02
N GLY A 111 -1.82 2.74 7.34
CA GLY A 111 -2.95 2.74 8.27
C GLY A 111 -3.97 3.84 7.97
N VAL A 112 -3.51 5.06 7.75
CA VAL A 112 -4.36 6.19 7.34
C VAL A 112 -5.11 5.89 6.04
N SER A 113 -4.41 5.32 5.03
CA SER A 113 -5.03 4.91 3.78
C SER A 113 -6.17 3.90 4.02
N TYR A 114 -5.98 2.92 4.90
CA TYR A 114 -7.02 1.95 5.24
C TYR A 114 -8.17 2.54 6.06
N ALA A 115 -7.90 3.51 6.93
CA ALA A 115 -8.96 4.22 7.66
C ALA A 115 -9.94 4.94 6.73
N PHE A 116 -9.44 5.51 5.62
CA PHE A 116 -10.31 6.09 4.58
C PHE A 116 -10.93 5.02 3.66
N TYR A 117 -10.26 3.89 3.48
CA TYR A 117 -10.74 2.85 2.56
C TYR A 117 -11.83 1.96 3.15
N ALA A 118 -11.78 1.68 4.44
CA ALA A 118 -12.76 0.81 5.10
C ALA A 118 -14.21 1.30 4.94
N PRO A 119 -14.54 2.58 5.17
CA PRO A 119 -15.89 3.09 4.94
C PRO A 119 -16.34 2.95 3.47
N VAL A 120 -15.42 3.12 2.53
CA VAL A 120 -15.74 2.95 1.10
C VAL A 120 -16.11 1.50 0.79
N ILE A 121 -15.33 0.52 1.27
CA ILE A 121 -15.63 -0.89 1.02
C ILE A 121 -16.98 -1.29 1.61
N LEU A 122 -17.28 -0.80 2.81
CA LEU A 122 -18.42 -1.28 3.59
C LEU A 122 -19.73 -0.59 3.22
N TRP A 123 -19.69 0.71 2.91
CA TRP A 123 -20.92 1.53 2.83
C TRP A 123 -21.07 2.35 1.56
N VAL A 124 -20.17 2.28 0.59
CA VAL A 124 -20.31 3.05 -0.66
C VAL A 124 -21.58 2.71 -1.43
N ALA A 125 -22.07 1.48 -1.31
CA ALA A 125 -23.31 1.04 -1.96
C ALA A 125 -24.56 1.74 -1.37
N THR A 126 -24.55 2.08 -0.08
CA THR A 126 -25.64 2.78 0.63
C THR A 126 -25.43 4.29 0.66
N VAL A 127 -24.19 4.74 0.71
CA VAL A 127 -23.82 6.17 0.76
C VAL A 127 -22.77 6.47 -0.31
N PRO A 128 -23.18 6.78 -1.55
CA PRO A 128 -22.25 6.97 -2.67
C PRO A 128 -21.21 8.08 -2.45
N MET A 129 -21.52 9.10 -1.63
CA MET A 129 -20.58 10.17 -1.30
C MET A 129 -19.30 9.67 -0.60
N LEU A 130 -19.33 8.49 0.03
CA LEU A 130 -18.14 7.89 0.63
C LEU A 130 -17.05 7.56 -0.41
N GLY A 131 -17.43 7.46 -1.68
CA GLY A 131 -16.46 7.33 -2.78
C GLY A 131 -15.43 8.47 -2.82
N MET A 132 -15.77 9.67 -2.34
CA MET A 132 -14.83 10.79 -2.25
C MET A 132 -13.66 10.53 -1.27
N LEU A 133 -13.80 9.60 -0.32
CA LEU A 133 -12.72 9.20 0.58
C LEU A 133 -11.58 8.47 -0.15
N MET A 134 -11.77 8.11 -1.40
CA MET A 134 -10.67 7.61 -2.25
C MET A 134 -9.61 8.69 -2.54
N ILE A 135 -9.97 9.98 -2.48
CA ILE A 135 -9.02 11.09 -2.67
C ILE A 135 -7.99 11.13 -1.53
N PRO A 136 -8.38 11.30 -0.25
CA PRO A 136 -7.41 11.29 0.85
C PRO A 136 -6.66 9.95 0.98
N LYS A 137 -7.29 8.82 0.64
CA LYS A 137 -6.61 7.53 0.53
C LYS A 137 -5.45 7.60 -0.48
N THR A 138 -5.68 8.18 -1.66
CA THR A 138 -4.65 8.32 -2.68
C THR A 138 -3.54 9.29 -2.24
N CYS A 139 -3.89 10.37 -1.55
CA CYS A 139 -2.90 11.29 -0.96
C CYS A 139 -1.98 10.58 0.03
N ALA A 140 -2.47 9.59 0.79
CA ALA A 140 -1.63 8.79 1.68
C ALA A 140 -0.58 7.97 0.90
N TYR A 141 -0.90 7.41 -0.27
CA TYR A 141 0.08 6.74 -1.12
C TYR A 141 1.14 7.70 -1.68
N VAL A 142 0.73 8.91 -2.09
CA VAL A 142 1.68 9.95 -2.51
C VAL A 142 2.62 10.32 -1.37
N ALA A 143 2.10 10.46 -0.15
CA ALA A 143 2.91 10.70 1.05
C ALA A 143 3.92 9.58 1.28
N ILE A 144 3.52 8.30 1.15
CA ILE A 144 4.45 7.16 1.25
C ILE A 144 5.58 7.28 0.23
N ALA A 145 5.25 7.57 -1.03
CA ALA A 145 6.25 7.73 -2.10
C ALA A 145 7.23 8.88 -1.80
N VAL A 146 6.74 10.03 -1.33
CA VAL A 146 7.58 11.18 -0.95
C VAL A 146 8.47 10.85 0.26
N ILE A 147 7.94 10.19 1.29
CA ILE A 147 8.71 9.78 2.47
C ILE A 147 9.83 8.81 2.06
N ALA A 148 9.49 7.80 1.25
CA ALA A 148 10.46 6.82 0.75
C ALA A 148 11.54 7.49 -0.11
N TYR A 149 11.15 8.35 -1.05
CA TYR A 149 12.09 9.09 -1.90
C TYR A 149 13.06 9.93 -1.07
N ARG A 150 12.53 10.76 -0.16
CA ARG A 150 13.37 11.60 0.70
C ARG A 150 14.28 10.80 1.62
N GLY A 151 13.78 9.70 2.18
CA GLY A 151 14.54 8.86 3.09
C GLY A 151 15.64 8.05 2.42
N LEU A 152 15.40 7.51 1.22
CA LEU A 152 16.32 6.64 0.51
C LEU A 152 17.32 7.42 -0.37
N PHE A 153 16.85 8.44 -1.08
CA PHE A 153 17.66 9.15 -2.07
C PHE A 153 18.24 10.46 -1.56
N VAL A 154 17.46 11.28 -0.86
CA VAL A 154 17.93 12.59 -0.43
C VAL A 154 18.80 12.51 0.82
N ARG A 155 18.37 11.73 1.85
CA ARG A 155 19.16 11.58 3.09
C ARG A 155 20.29 10.56 2.96
N GLY A 156 20.14 9.55 2.11
CA GLY A 156 21.19 8.57 1.82
C GLY A 156 22.35 9.14 1.00
N ALA A 157 22.11 10.22 0.24
CA ALA A 157 23.12 10.92 -0.54
C ALA A 157 23.92 11.98 0.26
N ALA A 158 23.60 12.22 1.55
CA ALA A 158 24.39 13.09 2.37
C ALA A 158 25.79 12.46 2.58
N PRO A 159 26.88 13.12 2.17
CA PRO A 159 28.22 12.54 2.20
C PRO A 159 28.63 12.22 3.65
N LYS A 160 29.03 10.97 3.89
CA LYS A 160 29.59 10.50 5.17
C LYS A 160 30.86 11.27 5.59
N GLY A 161 31.42 12.11 4.72
CA GLY A 161 32.65 12.84 4.94
C GLY A 161 32.62 13.99 5.95
N LYS A 162 31.44 14.52 6.31
CA LYS A 162 31.39 15.62 7.30
C LYS A 162 31.55 15.16 8.75
N SER A 163 31.14 13.94 9.09
CA SER A 163 31.28 13.42 10.46
C SER A 163 32.72 13.04 10.79
N GLU A 164 33.48 12.53 9.82
CA GLU A 164 34.88 12.18 10.03
C GLU A 164 35.80 13.41 10.10
N ALA A 165 35.48 14.46 9.31
CA ALA A 165 36.24 15.72 9.36
C ALA A 165 36.10 16.44 10.71
N VAL A 166 34.89 16.44 11.29
CA VAL A 166 34.65 17.01 12.63
C VAL A 166 35.36 16.19 13.72
N ALA A 167 35.33 14.87 13.63
CA ALA A 167 35.99 13.98 14.59
C ALA A 167 37.53 14.06 14.50
N ARG A 168 38.10 14.44 13.36
CA ARG A 168 39.56 14.70 13.22
C ARG A 168 39.96 16.09 13.70
N ALA A 169 39.08 17.08 13.69
CA ALA A 169 39.36 18.42 14.13
C ALA A 169 39.28 18.60 15.68
N THR A 170 38.74 17.61 16.37
CA THR A 170 38.57 17.59 17.84
C THR A 170 39.54 16.65 18.54
N ARG A 171 40.54 16.14 17.84
CA ARG A 171 41.72 15.44 18.37
C ARG A 171 42.99 16.26 18.15
#